data_d356dd7b7b1aa129ffc5fa240e78f0ff
#
_entry.id   d356dd7b7b1aa129ffc5fa240e78f0ff
#
_cell.length_a   1.000
_cell.length_b   1.000
_cell.length_c   1.000
_cell.angle_alpha   90.00
_cell.angle_beta   90.00
_cell.angle_gamma   90.00
#
_symmetry.space_group_name_H-M   'P 1'
#
loop_
_entity.id
_entity.type
_entity.pdbx_description
1 polymer ?
#
loop_
_entity_poly.entity_id
_entity_poly.type
_entity_poly.pdbx_seq_one_letter_code
_entity_poly.pdbx_strand_id
1 'polypeptide(L)'
;FWSLVHTPQFGGYPAHFPVRGLAECSAWFRTLNGELKKRKVRAVGHFNIEFLVGDPDGPMGPRGFFKWYHDHWDEKRLGPKPVKDPVDFLEKKADGTPIVNRSYAIGGMSEYWACLRNPHWQVVLKAWVKQGIALGVDGYVTNYFYRHECHCDHCQSAFRSYLSERYSPAELKKRFRITDLAAHRFGAIVSWHDPKTTSPLKLEMLRFSQASNKKVFDEVFLKFGRSLKPDLLVAQWNHLGNFVAISGDERCLLPADLWAKDESYLWYSTGDSANKSDLANRVLGDAVLQARFIRGASGDKPFTLGKYESTRIRTAIAELAANGGTPMGFYTRFTDPEARKEIVRYYQFLKRHENLYRANRSHAEVILAYPRKRVHQGDLAALERFRMLGRKLLDRHILFDVLPDDLLPTGRDKRHKTVLTVDELSPALPKTLSRFDAPCTVLVSASRPSQRNELDLHFVNYNRTEPPKGADGKPSAGSGIRDEKPIPAPEIVVDLLLPPGARVKEIEIITPEVDHGTTLKWKMAEGRIQFPTPSFKVYALVRVLLHP
;
A
#
# COMPACT_ATOMS: atom_id res chain seq x y z
N PHE A 1 0.33 14.16 1.05
CA PHE A 1 -0.95 13.67 0.52
C PHE A 1 -2.12 14.37 1.17
N TRP A 2 -3.03 14.85 0.37
CA TRP A 2 -4.30 15.39 0.83
C TRP A 2 -5.35 15.19 -0.27
N SER A 3 -6.59 15.04 0.13
CA SER A 3 -7.71 14.80 -0.75
C SER A 3 -8.78 15.83 -0.46
N LEU A 4 -9.24 16.54 -1.48
CA LEU A 4 -10.53 17.20 -1.41
C LEU A 4 -11.60 16.12 -1.50
N VAL A 5 -12.04 15.68 -0.34
CA VAL A 5 -13.18 14.80 -0.26
C VAL A 5 -14.38 15.50 -0.91
N HIS A 6 -15.20 14.74 -1.61
CA HIS A 6 -16.47 15.16 -2.18
C HIS A 6 -17.15 16.21 -1.31
N THR A 7 -17.12 17.45 -1.73
CA THR A 7 -17.94 18.46 -1.08
C THR A 7 -19.33 18.40 -1.70
N PRO A 8 -20.39 18.18 -0.92
CA PRO A 8 -21.73 18.02 -1.45
C PRO A 8 -22.20 19.18 -2.33
N GLN A 9 -21.73 20.38 -2.05
CA GLN A 9 -22.02 21.57 -2.83
C GLN A 9 -21.47 21.55 -4.26
N PHE A 10 -20.43 20.76 -4.51
CA PHE A 10 -19.84 20.60 -5.84
C PHE A 10 -20.30 19.33 -6.54
N GLY A 11 -21.23 18.63 -5.93
CA GLY A 11 -21.93 17.58 -6.60
C GLY A 11 -21.11 16.35 -6.98
N GLY A 12 -20.32 15.82 -6.06
CA GLY A 12 -19.67 14.52 -6.31
C GLY A 12 -18.60 14.56 -7.40
N TYR A 13 -17.77 15.50 -7.33
CA TYR A 13 -16.70 15.78 -8.22
C TYR A 13 -15.65 14.66 -8.25
N PRO A 14 -15.37 14.04 -9.40
CA PRO A 14 -14.66 12.76 -9.42
C PRO A 14 -13.16 12.83 -9.24
N ALA A 15 -12.56 13.98 -9.48
CA ALA A 15 -11.11 14.10 -9.45
C ALA A 15 -10.63 14.88 -8.22
N HIS A 16 -10.92 14.61 -7.08
CA HIS A 16 -10.47 15.21 -5.81
C HIS A 16 -9.52 16.44 -5.91
N PHE A 17 -9.70 17.22 -6.96
CA PHE A 17 -9.12 18.53 -7.19
C PHE A 17 -10.04 19.34 -8.12
N PRO A 18 -10.12 20.67 -7.93
CA PRO A 18 -11.12 21.48 -8.59
C PRO A 18 -10.81 21.73 -10.07
N VAL A 19 -11.84 21.77 -10.89
CA VAL A 19 -11.82 22.25 -12.27
C VAL A 19 -12.49 23.61 -12.38
N ARG A 20 -12.49 24.18 -13.56
CA ARG A 20 -13.19 25.43 -13.85
C ARG A 20 -14.69 25.32 -13.52
N GLY A 21 -15.27 26.39 -13.03
CA GLY A 21 -16.61 26.45 -12.45
C GLY A 21 -16.61 26.35 -10.92
N LEU A 22 -15.44 25.98 -10.34
CA LEU A 22 -15.22 25.91 -8.90
C LEU A 22 -14.04 26.82 -8.52
N ALA A 23 -14.15 28.10 -8.86
CA ALA A 23 -13.03 29.04 -8.85
C ALA A 23 -12.37 29.20 -7.47
N GLU A 24 -13.16 29.27 -6.41
CA GLU A 24 -12.65 29.42 -5.04
C GLU A 24 -11.85 28.19 -4.60
N CYS A 25 -12.38 27.00 -4.86
CA CYS A 25 -11.66 25.75 -4.59
C CYS A 25 -10.37 25.65 -5.40
N SER A 26 -10.39 26.08 -6.67
CA SER A 26 -9.20 26.09 -7.52
C SER A 26 -8.14 27.04 -7.00
N ALA A 27 -8.55 28.24 -6.54
CA ALA A 27 -7.65 29.23 -5.96
C ALA A 27 -7.03 28.70 -4.65
N TRP A 28 -7.85 28.18 -3.75
CA TRP A 28 -7.38 27.58 -2.50
C TRP A 28 -6.40 26.43 -2.74
N PHE A 29 -6.74 25.52 -3.66
CA PHE A 29 -5.91 24.38 -4.02
C PHE A 29 -4.53 24.82 -4.52
N ARG A 30 -4.50 25.81 -5.43
CA ARG A 30 -3.26 26.37 -5.95
C ARG A 30 -2.43 27.03 -4.86
N THR A 31 -3.05 27.79 -3.97
CA THR A 31 -2.40 28.43 -2.83
C THR A 31 -1.76 27.38 -1.92
N LEU A 32 -2.50 26.35 -1.54
CA LEU A 32 -2.01 25.28 -0.67
C LEU A 32 -0.83 24.53 -1.31
N ASN A 33 -0.94 24.16 -2.58
CA ASN A 33 0.16 23.48 -3.28
C ASN A 33 1.40 24.38 -3.37
N GLY A 34 1.22 25.68 -3.59
CA GLY A 34 2.31 26.66 -3.56
C GLY A 34 3.00 26.74 -2.20
N GLU A 35 2.23 26.76 -1.12
CA GLU A 35 2.77 26.79 0.25
C GLU A 35 3.49 25.48 0.64
N LEU A 36 2.97 24.34 0.22
CA LEU A 36 3.64 23.04 0.40
C LEU A 36 4.99 23.03 -0.35
N LYS A 37 5.00 23.49 -1.60
CA LYS A 37 6.23 23.56 -2.42
C LYS A 37 7.31 24.44 -1.79
N LYS A 38 6.95 25.61 -1.25
CA LYS A 38 7.89 26.49 -0.52
C LYS A 38 8.55 25.77 0.66
N ARG A 39 7.84 24.83 1.29
CA ARG A 39 8.32 24.01 2.40
C ARG A 39 8.98 22.71 1.97
N LYS A 40 9.23 22.52 0.67
CA LYS A 40 9.78 21.29 0.08
C LYS A 40 8.90 20.05 0.36
N VAL A 41 7.60 20.23 0.53
CA VAL A 41 6.62 19.16 0.68
C VAL A 41 5.95 18.91 -0.66
N ARG A 42 5.95 17.66 -1.12
CA ARG A 42 5.31 17.24 -2.37
C ARG A 42 3.79 17.20 -2.20
N ALA A 43 3.08 17.79 -3.15
CA ALA A 43 1.62 17.74 -3.22
C ALA A 43 1.19 16.59 -4.12
N VAL A 44 0.62 15.54 -3.54
CA VAL A 44 0.13 14.37 -4.29
C VAL A 44 -1.39 14.31 -4.18
N GLY A 45 -2.06 14.41 -5.32
CA GLY A 45 -3.53 14.38 -5.40
C GLY A 45 -4.10 12.97 -5.39
N HIS A 46 -5.18 12.75 -4.66
CA HIS A 46 -5.98 11.55 -4.79
C HIS A 46 -6.80 11.63 -6.09
N PHE A 47 -6.66 10.65 -6.96
CA PHE A 47 -7.27 10.64 -8.27
C PHE A 47 -8.22 9.44 -8.44
N ASN A 48 -9.52 9.69 -8.44
CA ASN A 48 -10.51 8.69 -8.80
C ASN A 48 -10.52 8.48 -10.30
N ILE A 49 -10.30 7.25 -10.73
CA ILE A 49 -10.18 6.93 -12.15
C ILE A 49 -11.51 6.56 -12.81
N GLU A 50 -12.49 6.09 -12.05
CA GLU A 50 -13.78 5.65 -12.60
C GLU A 50 -14.98 6.02 -11.74
N PHE A 51 -14.77 6.32 -10.45
CA PHE A 51 -15.83 6.58 -9.49
C PHE A 51 -16.46 7.96 -9.70
N LEU A 52 -17.74 8.01 -9.91
CA LEU A 52 -18.54 9.21 -10.17
C LEU A 52 -19.69 9.31 -9.17
N VAL A 53 -19.99 10.52 -8.73
CA VAL A 53 -21.14 10.81 -7.87
C VAL A 53 -22.04 11.83 -8.57
N GLY A 54 -23.31 11.52 -8.64
CA GLY A 54 -24.31 12.37 -9.29
C GLY A 54 -25.58 11.60 -9.62
N ASP A 55 -26.48 12.25 -10.29
CA ASP A 55 -27.65 11.65 -10.91
C ASP A 55 -27.82 12.25 -12.31
N PRO A 56 -27.90 11.43 -13.37
CA PRO A 56 -28.12 11.93 -14.72
C PRO A 56 -29.51 12.53 -14.90
N ASP A 57 -30.51 11.95 -14.21
CA ASP A 57 -31.93 12.30 -14.33
C ASP A 57 -32.49 12.59 -12.95
N GLY A 58 -32.45 13.82 -12.50
CA GLY A 58 -33.10 14.25 -11.27
C GLY A 58 -34.37 15.06 -11.55
N PRO A 59 -35.29 15.21 -10.56
CA PRO A 59 -36.51 16.04 -10.72
C PRO A 59 -36.26 17.48 -11.14
N MET A 60 -35.05 18.00 -10.85
CA MET A 60 -34.59 19.33 -11.21
C MET A 60 -33.41 19.31 -12.23
N GLY A 61 -33.30 18.23 -13.00
CA GLY A 61 -32.23 18.01 -13.95
C GLY A 61 -30.99 17.29 -13.36
N PRO A 62 -29.91 17.16 -14.15
CA PRO A 62 -28.72 16.45 -13.74
C PRO A 62 -28.06 17.04 -12.50
N ARG A 63 -27.44 16.19 -11.66
CA ARG A 63 -26.68 16.60 -10.48
C ARG A 63 -25.27 16.02 -10.51
N GLY A 64 -24.39 16.56 -9.69
CA GLY A 64 -23.04 16.04 -9.51
C GLY A 64 -22.20 16.08 -10.77
N PHE A 65 -21.50 14.98 -11.06
CA PHE A 65 -20.68 14.84 -12.24
C PHE A 65 -21.42 15.17 -13.54
N PHE A 66 -22.67 14.70 -13.69
CA PHE A 66 -23.46 14.90 -14.90
C PHE A 66 -23.77 16.38 -15.14
N LYS A 67 -24.20 17.11 -14.09
CA LYS A 67 -24.39 18.56 -14.16
C LYS A 67 -23.08 19.29 -14.51
N TRP A 68 -21.99 18.93 -13.82
CA TRP A 68 -20.68 19.52 -14.10
C TRP A 68 -20.27 19.30 -15.57
N TYR A 69 -20.45 18.11 -16.10
CA TYR A 69 -20.09 17.81 -17.48
C TYR A 69 -20.90 18.64 -18.49
N HIS A 70 -22.19 18.86 -18.24
CA HIS A 70 -23.03 19.68 -19.11
C HIS A 70 -22.71 21.15 -19.02
N ASP A 71 -22.62 21.70 -17.81
CA ASP A 71 -22.62 23.13 -17.56
C ASP A 71 -21.23 23.74 -17.43
N HIS A 72 -20.22 22.95 -17.00
CA HIS A 72 -18.91 23.46 -16.58
C HIS A 72 -17.72 22.86 -17.31
N TRP A 73 -17.94 22.02 -18.31
CA TRP A 73 -16.85 21.52 -19.15
C TRP A 73 -16.25 22.68 -19.95
N ASP A 74 -14.99 23.03 -19.68
CA ASP A 74 -14.29 24.12 -20.35
C ASP A 74 -13.40 23.56 -21.48
N GLU A 75 -13.86 23.65 -22.70
CA GLU A 75 -13.14 23.14 -23.86
C GLU A 75 -11.76 23.78 -24.07
N LYS A 76 -11.58 25.04 -23.66
CA LYS A 76 -10.28 25.72 -23.77
C LYS A 76 -9.22 25.09 -22.85
N ARG A 77 -9.64 24.55 -21.71
CA ARG A 77 -8.75 23.92 -20.72
C ARG A 77 -8.70 22.40 -20.84
N LEU A 78 -9.85 21.77 -21.05
CA LEU A 78 -10.01 20.32 -21.01
C LEU A 78 -9.98 19.68 -22.39
N GLY A 79 -10.08 20.48 -23.45
CA GLY A 79 -10.28 20.03 -24.83
C GLY A 79 -11.75 19.81 -25.17
N PRO A 80 -12.07 19.42 -26.43
CA PRO A 80 -13.44 19.18 -26.87
C PRO A 80 -14.14 18.13 -25.98
N LYS A 81 -15.44 18.30 -25.77
CA LYS A 81 -16.26 17.27 -25.11
C LYS A 81 -16.19 15.96 -25.87
N PRO A 82 -15.73 14.86 -25.25
CA PRO A 82 -15.54 13.59 -25.96
C PRO A 82 -16.83 12.87 -26.31
N VAL A 83 -17.94 13.14 -25.59
CA VAL A 83 -19.28 12.62 -25.87
C VAL A 83 -20.32 13.70 -25.59
N LYS A 84 -21.49 13.55 -26.19
CA LYS A 84 -22.62 14.46 -25.95
C LYS A 84 -23.28 14.19 -24.59
N ASP A 85 -23.53 12.91 -24.31
CA ASP A 85 -24.17 12.46 -23.07
C ASP A 85 -23.16 11.74 -22.17
N PRO A 86 -22.89 12.23 -20.94
CA PRO A 86 -21.93 11.59 -20.02
C PRO A 86 -22.37 10.20 -19.54
N VAL A 87 -23.63 9.78 -19.72
CA VAL A 87 -24.08 8.41 -19.48
C VAL A 87 -23.36 7.40 -20.37
N ASP A 88 -22.86 7.82 -21.54
CA ASP A 88 -22.08 6.99 -22.46
C ASP A 88 -20.73 6.55 -21.87
N PHE A 89 -20.22 7.22 -20.86
CA PHE A 89 -19.01 6.80 -20.17
C PHE A 89 -19.21 5.58 -19.27
N LEU A 90 -20.44 5.34 -18.80
CA LEU A 90 -20.70 4.50 -17.64
C LEU A 90 -20.52 3.00 -17.95
N GLU A 91 -20.10 2.27 -16.91
CA GLU A 91 -20.23 0.82 -16.87
C GLU A 91 -21.69 0.41 -16.98
N LYS A 92 -21.94 -0.68 -17.72
CA LYS A 92 -23.31 -1.13 -18.03
C LYS A 92 -23.55 -2.55 -17.55
N LYS A 93 -24.78 -2.82 -17.12
CA LYS A 93 -25.32 -4.15 -16.87
C LYS A 93 -25.58 -4.89 -18.19
N ALA A 94 -25.99 -6.14 -18.10
CA ALA A 94 -26.32 -6.97 -19.27
C ALA A 94 -27.49 -6.41 -20.10
N ASP A 95 -28.41 -5.69 -19.48
CA ASP A 95 -29.55 -5.04 -20.12
C ASP A 95 -29.21 -3.67 -20.75
N GLY A 96 -27.94 -3.25 -20.67
CA GLY A 96 -27.46 -1.97 -21.19
C GLY A 96 -27.68 -0.78 -20.25
N THR A 97 -28.33 -0.95 -19.10
CA THR A 97 -28.50 0.12 -18.12
C THR A 97 -27.22 0.38 -17.33
N PRO A 98 -26.97 1.61 -16.87
CA PRO A 98 -25.82 1.91 -16.04
C PRO A 98 -25.80 1.11 -14.73
N ILE A 99 -24.59 0.72 -14.31
CA ILE A 99 -24.37 0.19 -12.96
C ILE A 99 -24.44 1.37 -11.99
N VAL A 100 -25.28 1.27 -10.97
CA VAL A 100 -25.51 2.31 -9.97
C VAL A 100 -25.58 1.72 -8.57
N ASN A 101 -24.96 2.40 -7.62
CA ASN A 101 -25.12 2.11 -6.20
C ASN A 101 -25.83 3.29 -5.53
N ARG A 102 -26.99 3.02 -4.97
CA ARG A 102 -27.83 4.01 -4.28
C ARG A 102 -27.72 3.93 -2.76
N SER A 103 -27.06 2.91 -2.25
CA SER A 103 -26.89 2.71 -0.80
C SER A 103 -25.76 3.57 -0.21
N TYR A 104 -24.81 3.96 -1.04
CA TYR A 104 -23.74 4.85 -0.65
C TYR A 104 -23.97 6.22 -1.28
N ALA A 105 -24.78 7.04 -0.63
CA ALA A 105 -25.14 8.36 -1.15
C ALA A 105 -24.22 9.45 -0.59
N ILE A 106 -23.56 10.18 -1.48
CA ILE A 106 -22.79 11.38 -1.12
C ILE A 106 -23.61 12.61 -1.46
N GLY A 107 -23.99 13.38 -0.44
CA GLY A 107 -24.86 14.53 -0.64
C GLY A 107 -26.24 14.18 -1.22
N GLY A 108 -26.74 12.98 -0.95
CA GLY A 108 -28.02 12.48 -1.48
C GLY A 108 -27.98 12.10 -2.96
N MET A 109 -26.78 11.91 -3.54
CA MET A 109 -26.57 11.51 -4.93
C MET A 109 -26.04 10.08 -5.02
N SER A 110 -26.34 9.39 -6.11
CA SER A 110 -25.94 8.01 -6.35
C SER A 110 -24.48 7.90 -6.81
N GLU A 111 -23.90 6.71 -6.65
CA GLU A 111 -22.61 6.35 -7.22
C GLU A 111 -22.77 5.67 -8.57
N TYR A 112 -21.89 6.04 -9.49
CA TYR A 112 -21.70 5.43 -10.78
C TYR A 112 -20.21 5.14 -11.03
N TRP A 113 -19.92 4.36 -12.05
CA TRP A 113 -18.55 4.07 -12.48
C TRP A 113 -18.41 4.26 -13.99
N ALA A 114 -17.37 4.97 -14.40
CA ALA A 114 -17.04 5.08 -15.82
C ALA A 114 -16.24 3.88 -16.28
N CYS A 115 -16.51 3.40 -17.48
CA CYS A 115 -15.79 2.26 -18.05
C CYS A 115 -14.38 2.65 -18.50
N LEU A 116 -13.36 2.07 -17.90
CA LEU A 116 -11.94 2.35 -18.23
C LEU A 116 -11.56 1.93 -19.66
N ARG A 117 -12.33 1.04 -20.30
CA ARG A 117 -12.12 0.63 -21.72
C ARG A 117 -12.75 1.59 -22.70
N ASN A 118 -13.61 2.49 -22.22
CA ASN A 118 -14.19 3.51 -23.08
C ASN A 118 -13.12 4.55 -23.43
N PRO A 119 -12.75 4.69 -24.73
CA PRO A 119 -11.70 5.62 -25.15
C PRO A 119 -12.06 7.08 -24.86
N HIS A 120 -13.33 7.43 -24.90
CA HIS A 120 -13.81 8.77 -24.59
C HIS A 120 -13.61 9.11 -23.09
N TRP A 121 -13.75 8.11 -22.21
CA TRP A 121 -13.44 8.30 -20.80
C TRP A 121 -11.95 8.54 -20.56
N GLN A 122 -11.07 7.87 -21.27
CA GLN A 122 -9.64 8.10 -21.17
C GLN A 122 -9.23 9.52 -21.61
N VAL A 123 -9.98 10.16 -22.50
CA VAL A 123 -9.82 11.59 -22.83
C VAL A 123 -10.12 12.46 -21.62
N VAL A 124 -11.20 12.17 -20.89
CA VAL A 124 -11.54 12.88 -19.64
C VAL A 124 -10.44 12.73 -18.60
N LEU A 125 -9.95 11.51 -18.39
CA LEU A 125 -8.85 11.26 -17.44
C LEU A 125 -7.58 12.06 -17.79
N LYS A 126 -7.19 12.09 -19.05
CA LYS A 126 -6.05 12.88 -19.53
C LYS A 126 -6.25 14.38 -19.31
N ALA A 127 -7.46 14.89 -19.59
CA ALA A 127 -7.81 16.30 -19.34
C ALA A 127 -7.67 16.64 -17.84
N TRP A 128 -8.09 15.77 -16.95
CA TRP A 128 -7.95 15.97 -15.50
C TRP A 128 -6.51 15.87 -15.02
N VAL A 129 -5.71 14.94 -15.55
CA VAL A 129 -4.27 14.89 -15.26
C VAL A 129 -3.60 16.22 -15.62
N LYS A 130 -3.87 16.73 -16.82
CA LYS A 130 -3.37 18.05 -17.26
C LYS A 130 -3.80 19.18 -16.33
N GLN A 131 -5.07 19.20 -15.93
CA GLN A 131 -5.61 20.22 -15.05
C GLN A 131 -4.98 20.17 -13.65
N GLY A 132 -4.81 19.00 -13.06
CA GLY A 132 -4.17 18.84 -11.75
C GLY A 132 -2.71 19.30 -11.75
N ILE A 133 -1.96 18.96 -12.80
CA ILE A 133 -0.58 19.44 -12.98
C ILE A 133 -0.56 20.97 -13.07
N ALA A 134 -1.47 21.59 -13.83
CA ALA A 134 -1.60 23.03 -13.94
C ALA A 134 -1.97 23.70 -12.60
N LEU A 135 -2.60 22.99 -11.68
CA LEU A 135 -2.89 23.44 -10.31
C LEU A 135 -1.76 23.17 -9.32
N GLY A 136 -0.63 22.61 -9.76
CA GLY A 136 0.59 22.49 -8.99
C GLY A 136 0.77 21.18 -8.24
N VAL A 137 0.09 20.09 -8.62
CA VAL A 137 0.37 18.77 -8.03
C VAL A 137 1.72 18.22 -8.50
N ASP A 138 2.41 17.52 -7.62
CA ASP A 138 3.65 16.82 -7.93
C ASP A 138 3.39 15.37 -8.38
N GLY A 139 2.18 14.86 -8.16
CA GLY A 139 1.82 13.50 -8.53
C GLY A 139 0.41 13.11 -8.15
N TYR A 140 0.10 11.83 -8.35
CA TYR A 140 -1.21 11.25 -8.11
C TYR A 140 -1.12 9.93 -7.35
N VAL A 141 -2.10 9.70 -6.46
CA VAL A 141 -2.48 8.37 -6.00
C VAL A 141 -3.77 8.01 -6.71
N THR A 142 -3.72 7.03 -7.60
CA THR A 142 -4.85 6.61 -8.42
C THR A 142 -5.68 5.58 -7.68
N ASN A 143 -6.98 5.75 -7.63
CA ASN A 143 -7.90 4.90 -6.88
C ASN A 143 -8.93 4.26 -7.81
N TYR A 144 -9.40 3.06 -7.44
CA TYR A 144 -10.42 2.23 -8.10
C TYR A 144 -9.96 1.34 -9.27
N PHE A 145 -8.69 1.24 -9.62
CA PHE A 145 -8.21 0.21 -10.55
C PHE A 145 -8.42 -1.24 -10.05
N TYR A 146 -8.81 -1.40 -8.81
CA TYR A 146 -9.13 -2.70 -8.19
C TYR A 146 -10.55 -3.20 -8.49
N ARG A 147 -11.33 -2.48 -9.30
CA ARG A 147 -12.69 -2.82 -9.67
C ARG A 147 -12.84 -2.92 -11.19
N HIS A 148 -13.66 -3.84 -11.66
CA HIS A 148 -14.13 -3.90 -13.02
C HIS A 148 -15.32 -4.86 -13.14
N GLU A 149 -16.50 -4.31 -13.41
CA GLU A 149 -17.71 -5.06 -13.70
C GLU A 149 -18.46 -4.34 -14.81
N CYS A 150 -18.35 -4.81 -16.08
CA CYS A 150 -18.98 -4.09 -17.18
C CYS A 150 -19.34 -5.01 -18.34
N HIS A 151 -20.56 -4.79 -18.88
CA HIS A 151 -21.06 -5.49 -20.07
C HIS A 151 -21.07 -4.60 -21.33
N CYS A 152 -20.55 -3.37 -21.29
CA CYS A 152 -20.59 -2.46 -22.44
C CYS A 152 -19.83 -3.02 -23.66
N ASP A 153 -20.15 -2.49 -24.84
CA ASP A 153 -19.56 -2.96 -26.10
C ASP A 153 -18.04 -2.79 -26.15
N HIS A 154 -17.48 -1.76 -25.51
CA HIS A 154 -16.05 -1.58 -25.39
C HIS A 154 -15.38 -2.75 -24.63
N CYS A 155 -15.97 -3.19 -23.53
CA CYS A 155 -15.49 -4.33 -22.76
C CYS A 155 -15.65 -5.64 -23.54
N GLN A 156 -16.80 -5.86 -24.16
CA GLN A 156 -17.09 -7.06 -24.96
C GLN A 156 -16.11 -7.17 -26.13
N SER A 157 -15.89 -6.08 -26.88
CA SER A 157 -14.99 -6.04 -28.02
C SER A 157 -13.52 -6.22 -27.59
N ALA A 158 -13.08 -5.51 -26.56
CA ALA A 158 -11.70 -5.61 -26.08
C ALA A 158 -11.37 -7.01 -25.56
N PHE A 159 -12.30 -7.66 -24.82
CA PHE A 159 -12.06 -9.03 -24.34
C PHE A 159 -12.11 -10.05 -25.49
N ARG A 160 -12.93 -9.82 -26.49
CA ARG A 160 -12.97 -10.65 -27.72
C ARG A 160 -11.64 -10.60 -28.45
N SER A 161 -11.07 -9.40 -28.64
CA SER A 161 -9.74 -9.21 -29.24
C SER A 161 -8.66 -9.89 -28.41
N TYR A 162 -8.69 -9.73 -27.07
CA TYR A 162 -7.75 -10.37 -26.16
C TYR A 162 -7.74 -11.90 -26.31
N LEU A 163 -8.92 -12.53 -26.46
CA LEU A 163 -9.03 -13.98 -26.64
C LEU A 163 -8.55 -14.42 -28.03
N SER A 164 -8.90 -13.67 -29.08
CA SER A 164 -8.50 -14.01 -30.46
C SER A 164 -7.00 -13.93 -30.69
N GLU A 165 -6.30 -13.04 -29.96
CA GLU A 165 -4.84 -12.93 -30.01
C GLU A 165 -4.11 -14.11 -29.34
N ARG A 166 -4.79 -14.85 -28.45
CA ARG A 166 -4.17 -15.87 -27.57
C ARG A 166 -4.58 -17.30 -27.88
N TYR A 167 -5.74 -17.46 -28.51
CA TYR A 167 -6.35 -18.77 -28.69
C TYR A 167 -6.88 -18.96 -30.10
N SER A 168 -6.55 -20.08 -30.70
CA SER A 168 -7.18 -20.53 -31.95
C SER A 168 -8.67 -20.88 -31.73
N PRO A 169 -9.50 -20.91 -32.78
CA PRO A 169 -10.91 -21.32 -32.69
C PRO A 169 -11.08 -22.71 -32.04
N ALA A 170 -10.18 -23.66 -32.31
CA ALA A 170 -10.19 -24.98 -31.74
C ALA A 170 -9.94 -24.94 -30.19
N GLU A 171 -9.01 -24.12 -29.76
CA GLU A 171 -8.72 -23.92 -28.33
C GLU A 171 -9.86 -23.20 -27.61
N LEU A 172 -10.46 -22.18 -28.22
CA LEU A 172 -11.63 -21.49 -27.69
C LEU A 172 -12.78 -22.46 -27.45
N LYS A 173 -13.05 -23.34 -28.43
CA LYS A 173 -14.07 -24.39 -28.30
C LYS A 173 -13.71 -25.39 -27.21
N LYS A 174 -12.47 -25.89 -27.18
CA LYS A 174 -12.02 -26.91 -26.21
C LYS A 174 -11.98 -26.38 -24.79
N ARG A 175 -11.41 -25.18 -24.56
CA ARG A 175 -11.14 -24.64 -23.22
C ARG A 175 -12.33 -23.89 -22.63
N PHE A 176 -13.05 -23.13 -23.45
CA PHE A 176 -14.07 -22.19 -23.02
C PHE A 176 -15.47 -22.49 -23.54
N ARG A 177 -15.61 -23.51 -24.40
CA ARG A 177 -16.87 -23.88 -25.08
C ARG A 177 -17.42 -22.76 -25.97
N ILE A 178 -16.55 -21.91 -26.51
CA ILE A 178 -16.90 -20.84 -27.42
C ILE A 178 -16.73 -21.35 -28.86
N THR A 179 -17.84 -21.47 -29.59
CA THR A 179 -17.86 -21.94 -30.99
C THR A 179 -17.82 -20.79 -31.98
N ASP A 180 -18.40 -19.66 -31.64
CA ASP A 180 -18.38 -18.42 -32.42
C ASP A 180 -18.00 -17.27 -31.47
N LEU A 181 -16.74 -16.84 -31.60
CA LEU A 181 -16.20 -15.76 -30.77
C LEU A 181 -16.84 -14.40 -31.12
N ALA A 182 -17.21 -14.18 -32.38
CA ALA A 182 -17.76 -12.91 -32.84
C ALA A 182 -19.17 -12.67 -32.27
N ALA A 183 -19.99 -13.73 -32.23
CA ALA A 183 -21.35 -13.66 -31.69
C ALA A 183 -21.41 -13.90 -30.18
N HIS A 184 -20.34 -14.42 -29.58
CA HIS A 184 -20.36 -14.76 -28.15
C HIS A 184 -20.53 -13.53 -27.27
N ARG A 185 -21.53 -13.54 -26.38
CA ARG A 185 -21.74 -12.55 -25.33
C ARG A 185 -21.16 -13.04 -24.03
N PHE A 186 -20.17 -12.29 -23.49
CA PHE A 186 -19.54 -12.60 -22.23
C PHE A 186 -20.38 -12.11 -21.05
N GLY A 187 -20.30 -12.83 -19.94
CA GLY A 187 -20.82 -12.34 -18.66
C GLY A 187 -20.03 -11.12 -18.16
N ALA A 188 -20.44 -10.59 -17.02
CA ALA A 188 -19.70 -9.49 -16.40
C ALA A 188 -18.24 -9.87 -16.18
N ILE A 189 -17.36 -8.99 -16.60
CA ILE A 189 -15.95 -9.09 -16.27
C ILE A 189 -15.82 -8.58 -14.85
N VAL A 190 -15.50 -9.49 -13.92
CA VAL A 190 -15.46 -9.20 -12.49
C VAL A 190 -14.04 -8.93 -12.01
N SER A 191 -13.96 -8.19 -10.92
CA SER A 191 -12.69 -7.78 -10.33
C SER A 191 -11.93 -8.91 -9.64
N TRP A 192 -12.64 -9.97 -9.21
CA TRP A 192 -12.02 -11.04 -8.43
C TRP A 192 -12.71 -12.40 -8.64
N HIS A 193 -11.87 -13.45 -8.66
CA HIS A 193 -12.31 -14.84 -8.73
C HIS A 193 -11.47 -15.74 -7.83
N ASP A 194 -12.08 -16.75 -7.20
CA ASP A 194 -11.34 -17.83 -6.61
C ASP A 194 -10.89 -18.82 -7.71
N PRO A 195 -9.59 -18.97 -7.95
CA PRO A 195 -9.08 -19.86 -8.98
C PRO A 195 -9.52 -21.32 -8.84
N LYS A 196 -9.86 -21.77 -7.62
CA LYS A 196 -10.28 -23.14 -7.36
C LYS A 196 -11.74 -23.40 -7.73
N THR A 197 -12.58 -22.39 -7.64
CA THR A 197 -14.03 -22.53 -7.80
C THR A 197 -14.57 -21.86 -9.05
N THR A 198 -13.74 -21.08 -9.77
CA THR A 198 -14.13 -20.33 -10.94
C THR A 198 -13.87 -21.07 -12.25
N SER A 199 -14.54 -20.67 -13.34
CA SER A 199 -14.31 -21.24 -14.66
C SER A 199 -13.00 -20.72 -15.29
N PRO A 200 -12.39 -21.50 -16.21
CA PRO A 200 -11.22 -21.03 -16.97
C PRO A 200 -11.44 -19.70 -17.68
N LEU A 201 -12.64 -19.48 -18.22
CA LEU A 201 -12.99 -18.22 -18.90
C LEU A 201 -12.98 -17.02 -17.94
N LYS A 202 -13.49 -17.19 -16.72
CA LYS A 202 -13.45 -16.13 -15.71
C LYS A 202 -12.04 -15.81 -15.25
N LEU A 203 -11.13 -16.78 -15.21
CA LEU A 203 -9.71 -16.51 -14.96
C LEU A 203 -9.06 -15.71 -16.10
N GLU A 204 -9.43 -15.97 -17.34
CA GLU A 204 -8.98 -15.14 -18.46
C GLU A 204 -9.57 -13.71 -18.41
N MET A 205 -10.81 -13.57 -17.94
CA MET A 205 -11.39 -12.25 -17.68
C MET A 205 -10.61 -11.47 -16.61
N LEU A 206 -10.19 -12.13 -15.53
CA LEU A 206 -9.35 -11.49 -14.50
C LEU A 206 -8.01 -11.03 -15.09
N ARG A 207 -7.30 -11.89 -15.82
CA ARG A 207 -6.04 -11.56 -16.50
C ARG A 207 -6.18 -10.42 -17.49
N PHE A 208 -7.25 -10.43 -18.27
CA PHE A 208 -7.61 -9.35 -19.17
C PHE A 208 -7.83 -8.04 -18.39
N SER A 209 -8.58 -8.09 -17.30
CA SER A 209 -8.87 -6.90 -16.48
C SER A 209 -7.59 -6.34 -15.85
N GLN A 210 -6.71 -7.19 -15.33
CA GLN A 210 -5.39 -6.79 -14.84
C GLN A 210 -4.59 -6.06 -15.93
N ALA A 211 -4.41 -6.68 -17.07
CA ALA A 211 -3.64 -6.12 -18.18
C ALA A 211 -4.26 -4.84 -18.74
N SER A 212 -5.57 -4.79 -18.90
CA SER A 212 -6.25 -3.62 -19.47
C SER A 212 -6.32 -2.44 -18.50
N ASN A 213 -6.48 -2.67 -17.20
CA ASN A 213 -6.36 -1.62 -16.19
C ASN A 213 -4.95 -1.04 -16.15
N LYS A 214 -3.94 -1.93 -16.16
CA LYS A 214 -2.54 -1.50 -16.22
C LYS A 214 -2.25 -0.67 -17.48
N LYS A 215 -2.79 -1.07 -18.64
CA LYS A 215 -2.65 -0.31 -19.87
C LYS A 215 -3.23 1.11 -19.77
N VAL A 216 -4.39 1.28 -19.12
CA VAL A 216 -4.97 2.61 -18.90
C VAL A 216 -4.08 3.45 -17.97
N PHE A 217 -3.56 2.85 -16.90
CA PHE A 217 -2.60 3.51 -16.02
C PHE A 217 -1.35 3.98 -16.79
N ASP A 218 -0.78 3.11 -17.60
CA ASP A 218 0.41 3.42 -18.40
C ASP A 218 0.16 4.55 -19.38
N GLU A 219 -0.95 4.50 -20.12
CA GLU A 219 -1.28 5.52 -21.15
C GLU A 219 -1.63 6.88 -20.54
N VAL A 220 -2.38 6.90 -19.41
CA VAL A 220 -2.86 8.15 -18.82
C VAL A 220 -1.81 8.79 -17.90
N PHE A 221 -1.19 8.02 -17.03
CA PHE A 221 -0.32 8.58 -15.99
C PHE A 221 1.16 8.50 -16.34
N LEU A 222 1.64 7.36 -16.82
CA LEU A 222 3.06 7.22 -17.13
C LEU A 222 3.40 7.90 -18.45
N LYS A 223 2.70 7.59 -19.53
CA LYS A 223 3.01 8.13 -20.84
C LYS A 223 2.55 9.59 -20.98
N PHE A 224 1.25 9.83 -20.87
CA PHE A 224 0.71 11.19 -21.03
C PHE A 224 1.07 12.09 -19.87
N GLY A 225 0.88 11.66 -18.61
CA GLY A 225 1.19 12.48 -17.45
C GLY A 225 2.67 12.89 -17.38
N ARG A 226 3.59 11.95 -17.61
CA ARG A 226 5.04 12.23 -17.64
C ARG A 226 5.49 13.00 -18.88
N SER A 227 4.74 13.01 -19.97
CA SER A 227 5.05 13.91 -21.09
C SER A 227 4.81 15.38 -20.74
N LEU A 228 3.89 15.65 -19.78
CA LEU A 228 3.61 16.99 -19.28
C LEU A 228 4.50 17.37 -18.08
N LYS A 229 4.83 16.42 -17.24
CA LYS A 229 5.66 16.57 -16.05
C LYS A 229 6.54 15.32 -15.89
N PRO A 230 7.80 15.34 -16.38
CA PRO A 230 8.67 14.16 -16.41
C PRO A 230 8.92 13.51 -15.05
N ASP A 231 8.94 14.30 -13.97
CA ASP A 231 9.11 13.87 -12.58
C ASP A 231 7.77 13.59 -11.86
N LEU A 232 6.68 13.39 -12.59
CA LEU A 232 5.37 13.09 -12.03
C LEU A 232 5.41 11.84 -11.16
N LEU A 233 5.07 11.99 -9.89
CA LEU A 233 4.95 10.88 -8.95
C LEU A 233 3.62 10.17 -9.16
N VAL A 234 3.66 8.86 -9.27
CA VAL A 234 2.44 8.07 -9.46
C VAL A 234 2.48 6.83 -8.56
N ALA A 235 1.37 6.58 -7.89
CA ALA A 235 1.15 5.39 -7.09
C ALA A 235 -0.29 4.89 -7.27
N GLN A 236 -0.49 3.60 -7.03
CA GLN A 236 -1.81 3.00 -6.90
C GLN A 236 -2.31 3.11 -5.46
N TRP A 237 -3.62 3.21 -5.31
CA TRP A 237 -4.29 3.02 -4.04
C TRP A 237 -4.52 1.52 -3.83
N ASN A 238 -3.54 0.88 -3.21
CA ASN A 238 -3.60 -0.54 -2.92
C ASN A 238 -4.34 -0.81 -1.59
N HIS A 239 -5.06 -1.91 -1.53
CA HIS A 239 -5.81 -2.37 -0.37
C HIS A 239 -5.31 -3.75 0.03
N LEU A 240 -4.05 -3.85 0.42
CA LEU A 240 -3.57 -5.09 1.01
C LEU A 240 -4.27 -5.27 2.35
N GLY A 241 -5.42 -5.94 2.32
CA GLY A 241 -6.15 -6.36 3.52
C GLY A 241 -5.25 -7.22 4.42
N ASN A 242 -5.79 -8.04 5.26
CA ASN A 242 -4.97 -9.09 5.83
C ASN A 242 -4.56 -10.06 4.70
N PHE A 243 -3.45 -10.78 4.83
CA PHE A 243 -2.98 -11.75 3.83
C PHE A 243 -4.01 -12.84 3.48
N VAL A 244 -5.06 -13.00 4.25
CA VAL A 244 -6.13 -14.00 4.08
C VAL A 244 -7.25 -13.48 3.21
N ALA A 245 -7.39 -12.17 3.04
CA ALA A 245 -8.48 -11.62 2.26
C ALA A 245 -8.37 -12.03 0.78
N ILE A 246 -9.39 -12.71 0.33
CA ILE A 246 -9.57 -13.11 -1.08
C ILE A 246 -9.56 -11.89 -2.00
N SER A 247 -10.12 -10.78 -1.55
CA SER A 247 -10.12 -9.46 -2.19
C SER A 247 -8.82 -8.67 -1.99
N GLY A 248 -7.74 -9.31 -1.56
CA GLY A 248 -6.43 -8.67 -1.46
C GLY A 248 -5.90 -8.31 -2.85
N ASP A 249 -5.21 -7.18 -2.95
CA ASP A 249 -4.71 -6.64 -4.22
C ASP A 249 -3.86 -7.66 -4.97
N GLU A 250 -3.06 -8.44 -4.26
CA GLU A 250 -2.16 -9.45 -4.84
C GLU A 250 -2.88 -10.55 -5.63
N ARG A 251 -4.14 -10.82 -5.31
CA ARG A 251 -4.97 -11.83 -5.98
C ARG A 251 -6.06 -11.25 -6.88
N CYS A 252 -6.16 -9.93 -6.92
CA CYS A 252 -7.21 -9.22 -7.63
C CYS A 252 -6.64 -8.50 -8.86
N LEU A 253 -6.96 -7.23 -9.01
CA LEU A 253 -6.58 -6.43 -10.17
C LEU A 253 -5.21 -5.73 -10.03
N LEU A 254 -4.61 -5.74 -8.85
CA LEU A 254 -3.38 -5.00 -8.52
C LEU A 254 -2.23 -5.89 -8.01
N PRO A 255 -1.90 -7.02 -8.68
CA PRO A 255 -0.79 -7.84 -8.24
C PRO A 255 0.55 -7.10 -8.38
N ALA A 256 1.41 -7.22 -7.36
CA ALA A 256 2.64 -6.45 -7.27
C ALA A 256 3.63 -6.73 -8.41
N ASP A 257 3.63 -7.94 -8.97
CA ASP A 257 4.47 -8.31 -10.11
C ASP A 257 4.13 -7.51 -11.39
N LEU A 258 2.88 -7.08 -11.52
CA LEU A 258 2.42 -6.28 -12.65
C LEU A 258 2.57 -4.77 -12.41
N TRP A 259 2.27 -4.29 -11.19
CA TRP A 259 2.13 -2.86 -10.91
C TRP A 259 3.35 -2.22 -10.27
N ALA A 260 3.96 -2.86 -9.25
CA ALA A 260 4.93 -2.23 -8.37
C ALA A 260 6.15 -1.63 -9.08
N LYS A 261 6.60 -2.20 -10.19
CA LYS A 261 7.79 -1.73 -10.93
C LYS A 261 7.65 -0.30 -11.47
N ASP A 262 6.45 0.09 -11.87
CA ASP A 262 6.18 1.35 -12.57
C ASP A 262 5.69 2.47 -11.64
N GLU A 263 5.28 2.12 -10.43
CA GLU A 263 4.92 3.09 -9.39
C GLU A 263 6.15 3.83 -8.85
N SER A 264 6.00 5.11 -8.56
CA SER A 264 7.08 5.92 -7.97
C SER A 264 7.32 5.58 -6.51
N TYR A 265 6.28 5.21 -5.81
CA TYR A 265 6.23 4.70 -4.44
C TYR A 265 4.96 3.87 -4.30
N LEU A 266 4.87 3.05 -3.26
CA LEU A 266 3.71 2.22 -3.06
C LEU A 266 2.79 2.81 -1.99
N TRP A 267 1.51 2.87 -2.28
CA TRP A 267 0.49 3.38 -1.37
C TRP A 267 -0.47 2.27 -0.98
N TYR A 268 -0.42 1.87 0.29
CA TYR A 268 -1.34 0.91 0.87
C TYR A 268 -2.22 1.59 1.93
N SER A 269 -3.51 1.76 1.64
CA SER A 269 -4.46 2.44 2.53
C SER A 269 -4.99 1.54 3.65
N THR A 270 -4.96 0.24 3.41
CA THR A 270 -5.39 -0.77 4.36
C THR A 270 -4.28 -1.78 4.58
N GLY A 271 -4.38 -2.50 5.64
CA GLY A 271 -3.42 -3.50 6.06
C GLY A 271 -3.55 -3.73 7.55
N ASP A 272 -2.85 -4.71 8.07
CA ASP A 272 -2.72 -4.84 9.51
C ASP A 272 -1.80 -3.74 10.03
N SER A 273 -2.04 -3.33 11.26
CA SER A 273 -1.26 -2.29 11.93
C SER A 273 -1.19 -2.61 13.43
N ALA A 274 -0.32 -1.89 14.13
CA ALA A 274 -0.09 -2.10 15.56
C ALA A 274 -1.37 -2.13 16.41
N ASN A 275 -2.42 -1.43 15.99
CA ASN A 275 -3.71 -1.40 16.70
C ASN A 275 -4.52 -2.69 16.59
N LYS A 276 -4.23 -3.55 15.61
CA LYS A 276 -4.87 -4.88 15.46
C LYS A 276 -4.17 -5.98 16.25
N SER A 277 -3.05 -5.68 16.90
CA SER A 277 -2.37 -6.66 17.74
C SER A 277 -3.23 -7.01 18.96
N ASP A 278 -3.26 -8.28 19.30
CA ASP A 278 -3.91 -8.84 20.48
C ASP A 278 -2.86 -9.63 21.26
N LEU A 279 -2.28 -9.00 22.28
CA LEU A 279 -1.18 -9.59 23.03
C LEU A 279 -1.62 -10.82 23.84
N ALA A 280 -2.86 -10.82 24.34
CA ALA A 280 -3.40 -11.95 25.09
C ALA A 280 -3.50 -13.22 24.25
N ASN A 281 -3.86 -13.06 22.97
CA ASN A 281 -3.96 -14.16 22.00
C ASN A 281 -2.71 -14.32 21.13
N ARG A 282 -1.63 -13.63 21.46
CA ARG A 282 -0.35 -13.64 20.71
C ARG A 282 -0.52 -13.27 19.22
N VAL A 283 -1.46 -12.38 18.92
CA VAL A 283 -1.64 -11.84 17.56
C VAL A 283 -0.77 -10.61 17.43
N LEU A 284 0.42 -10.81 16.89
CA LEU A 284 1.41 -9.76 16.70
C LEU A 284 2.21 -10.02 15.41
N GLY A 285 2.64 -8.96 14.73
CA GLY A 285 3.60 -9.03 13.64
C GLY A 285 3.01 -9.13 12.23
N ASP A 286 1.69 -9.24 12.04
CA ASP A 286 1.11 -9.31 10.70
C ASP A 286 1.44 -8.05 9.86
N ALA A 287 1.43 -6.87 10.46
CA ALA A 287 1.85 -5.63 9.78
C ALA A 287 3.34 -5.65 9.40
N VAL A 288 4.18 -6.22 10.25
CA VAL A 288 5.60 -6.39 9.95
C VAL A 288 5.81 -7.34 8.77
N LEU A 289 5.07 -8.45 8.72
CA LEU A 289 5.09 -9.38 7.59
C LEU A 289 4.62 -8.71 6.30
N GLN A 290 3.57 -7.90 6.35
CA GLN A 290 3.09 -7.12 5.21
C GLN A 290 4.14 -6.10 4.75
N ALA A 291 4.73 -5.34 5.66
CA ALA A 291 5.77 -4.37 5.33
C ALA A 291 6.99 -5.03 4.66
N ARG A 292 7.45 -6.17 5.21
CA ARG A 292 8.55 -6.94 4.61
C ARG A 292 8.18 -7.53 3.24
N PHE A 293 6.93 -8.00 3.07
CA PHE A 293 6.43 -8.45 1.76
C PHE A 293 6.44 -7.32 0.74
N ILE A 294 5.87 -6.16 1.08
CA ILE A 294 5.83 -4.99 0.18
C ILE A 294 7.26 -4.61 -0.21
N ARG A 295 8.14 -4.51 0.75
CA ARG A 295 9.55 -4.18 0.53
C ARG A 295 10.23 -5.16 -0.43
N GLY A 296 10.10 -6.45 -0.18
CA GLY A 296 10.71 -7.51 -1.00
C GLY A 296 10.09 -7.63 -2.39
N ALA A 297 8.77 -7.49 -2.51
CA ALA A 297 8.07 -7.56 -3.79
C ALA A 297 8.35 -6.37 -4.71
N SER A 298 8.77 -5.23 -4.16
CA SER A 298 8.97 -3.98 -4.90
C SER A 298 10.44 -3.56 -5.06
N GLY A 299 11.39 -4.35 -4.57
CA GLY A 299 12.82 -4.04 -4.65
C GLY A 299 13.21 -2.82 -3.81
N ASP A 300 12.79 -2.77 -2.56
CA ASP A 300 13.07 -1.70 -1.59
C ASP A 300 12.49 -0.31 -1.98
N LYS A 301 11.46 -0.25 -2.84
CA LYS A 301 10.77 1.01 -3.14
C LYS A 301 10.20 1.64 -1.87
N PRO A 302 10.18 2.97 -1.78
CA PRO A 302 9.46 3.65 -0.70
C PRO A 302 7.99 3.25 -0.69
N PHE A 303 7.46 2.98 0.49
CA PHE A 303 6.05 2.65 0.64
C PHE A 303 5.44 3.25 1.88
N THR A 304 4.13 3.39 1.87
CA THR A 304 3.32 3.69 3.04
C THR A 304 2.30 2.59 3.24
N LEU A 305 2.16 2.17 4.49
CA LEU A 305 1.14 1.23 4.94
C LEU A 305 0.46 1.83 6.14
N GLY A 306 -0.84 1.89 6.16
CA GLY A 306 -1.46 2.50 7.30
C GLY A 306 -2.96 2.38 7.35
N LYS A 307 -3.48 2.87 8.45
CA LYS A 307 -4.87 3.07 8.72
C LYS A 307 -5.13 4.42 9.32
N TYR A 308 -6.37 4.81 9.22
CA TYR A 308 -6.98 6.00 9.80
C TYR A 308 -7.05 5.91 11.35
N GLU A 309 -5.97 5.52 12.00
CA GLU A 309 -5.96 5.20 13.43
C GLU A 309 -5.47 6.37 14.26
N SER A 310 -6.10 6.54 15.42
CA SER A 310 -5.67 7.50 16.44
C SER A 310 -5.08 6.83 17.69
N THR A 311 -5.13 5.51 17.73
CA THR A 311 -4.61 4.70 18.84
C THR A 311 -3.27 4.11 18.51
N ARG A 312 -2.44 3.88 19.53
CA ARG A 312 -1.12 3.23 19.39
C ARG A 312 -0.24 3.93 18.35
N ILE A 313 -0.33 5.25 18.31
CA ILE A 313 0.32 6.12 17.31
C ILE A 313 1.83 5.92 17.32
N ARG A 314 2.45 5.88 18.50
CA ARG A 314 3.91 5.68 18.63
C ARG A 314 4.34 4.35 18.04
N THR A 315 3.64 3.28 18.41
CA THR A 315 3.95 1.93 17.92
C THR A 315 3.72 1.84 16.40
N ALA A 316 2.64 2.43 15.88
CA ALA A 316 2.35 2.42 14.44
C ALA A 316 3.41 3.16 13.61
N ILE A 317 3.92 4.29 14.09
CA ILE A 317 5.00 5.02 13.42
C ILE A 317 6.31 4.21 13.48
N ALA A 318 6.65 3.69 14.65
CA ALA A 318 7.86 2.90 14.85
C ALA A 318 7.88 1.60 14.03
N GLU A 319 6.74 0.89 13.98
CA GLU A 319 6.58 -0.37 13.24
C GLU A 319 6.94 -0.21 11.77
N LEU A 320 6.42 0.84 11.13
CA LEU A 320 6.71 1.10 9.72
C LEU A 320 8.12 1.61 9.50
N ALA A 321 8.60 2.55 10.31
CA ALA A 321 9.97 3.06 10.21
C ALA A 321 11.00 1.94 10.37
N ALA A 322 10.78 1.02 11.31
CA ALA A 322 11.65 -0.13 11.55
C ALA A 322 11.69 -1.15 10.40
N ASN A 323 10.67 -1.16 9.53
CA ASN A 323 10.55 -2.11 8.43
C ASN A 323 10.62 -1.45 7.03
N GLY A 324 11.19 -0.23 6.93
CA GLY A 324 11.46 0.46 5.67
C GLY A 324 10.25 1.17 5.05
N GLY A 325 9.14 1.25 5.77
CA GLY A 325 7.95 1.99 5.36
C GLY A 325 7.84 3.36 5.99
N THR A 326 6.86 4.12 5.54
CA THR A 326 6.50 5.41 6.12
C THR A 326 5.06 5.35 6.61
N PRO A 327 4.77 5.80 7.84
CA PRO A 327 3.41 5.83 8.32
C PRO A 327 2.55 6.77 7.50
N MET A 328 1.34 6.32 7.16
CA MET A 328 0.34 7.17 6.53
C MET A 328 -0.24 8.13 7.56
N GLY A 329 -0.55 9.35 7.12
CA GLY A 329 -1.13 10.37 7.98
C GLY A 329 -2.37 9.88 8.73
N PHE A 330 -2.45 10.23 9.99
CA PHE A 330 -3.56 9.88 10.86
C PHE A 330 -4.69 10.88 10.62
N TYR A 331 -5.68 10.48 9.87
CA TYR A 331 -6.81 11.35 9.49
C TYR A 331 -7.63 11.83 10.66
N THR A 332 -7.61 11.05 11.74
CA THR A 332 -8.53 11.27 12.80
C THR A 332 -7.85 11.95 13.97
N ARG A 333 -8.53 12.96 14.48
CA ARG A 333 -8.30 13.49 15.82
C ARG A 333 -7.01 14.29 15.99
N PHE A 334 -6.64 15.02 14.96
CA PHE A 334 -5.76 16.17 15.15
C PHE A 334 -6.31 17.19 16.17
N THR A 335 -7.51 16.96 16.65
CA THR A 335 -8.12 17.68 17.78
C THR A 335 -7.64 17.21 19.14
N ASP A 336 -7.02 16.01 19.26
CA ASP A 336 -6.39 15.54 20.49
C ASP A 336 -4.97 16.13 20.59
N PRO A 337 -4.70 17.09 21.52
CA PRO A 337 -3.39 17.74 21.64
C PRO A 337 -2.28 16.77 22.03
N GLU A 338 -2.57 15.77 22.87
CA GLU A 338 -1.57 14.79 23.33
C GLU A 338 -1.18 13.85 22.19
N ALA A 339 -2.15 13.39 21.40
CA ALA A 339 -1.87 12.59 20.20
C ALA A 339 -1.03 13.39 19.20
N ARG A 340 -1.37 14.66 18.98
CA ARG A 340 -0.59 15.55 18.09
C ARG A 340 0.84 15.72 18.57
N LYS A 341 1.05 15.92 19.86
CA LYS A 341 2.37 16.08 20.47
C LYS A 341 3.25 14.84 20.24
N GLU A 342 2.70 13.65 20.44
CA GLU A 342 3.44 12.40 20.21
C GLU A 342 3.71 12.14 18.71
N ILE A 343 2.74 12.43 17.83
CA ILE A 343 2.97 12.37 16.38
C ILE A 343 4.14 13.28 16.00
N VAL A 344 4.12 14.54 16.46
CA VAL A 344 5.17 15.51 16.17
C VAL A 344 6.52 15.02 16.68
N ARG A 345 6.58 14.50 17.93
CA ARG A 345 7.81 13.97 18.53
C ARG A 345 8.44 12.87 17.65
N TYR A 346 7.65 11.87 17.26
CA TYR A 346 8.13 10.75 16.46
C TYR A 346 8.53 11.18 15.05
N TYR A 347 7.75 12.05 14.40
CA TYR A 347 8.13 12.57 13.08
C TYR A 347 9.37 13.48 13.13
N GLN A 348 9.55 14.28 14.19
CA GLN A 348 10.78 15.06 14.39
C GLN A 348 11.99 14.15 14.62
N PHE A 349 11.83 13.06 15.37
CA PHE A 349 12.87 12.05 15.52
C PHE A 349 13.25 11.44 14.14
N LEU A 350 12.29 10.97 13.37
CA LEU A 350 12.53 10.44 12.03
C LEU A 350 13.19 11.48 11.11
N LYS A 351 12.77 12.73 11.20
CA LYS A 351 13.36 13.82 10.41
C LYS A 351 14.79 14.14 10.82
N ARG A 352 15.08 14.17 12.12
CA ARG A 352 16.43 14.39 12.66
C ARG A 352 17.40 13.30 12.19
N HIS A 353 16.90 12.08 12.10
CA HIS A 353 17.67 10.89 11.71
C HIS A 353 17.32 10.37 10.30
N GLU A 354 16.84 11.24 9.40
CA GLU A 354 16.35 10.82 8.09
C GLU A 354 17.36 10.02 7.25
N ASN A 355 18.65 10.27 7.45
CA ASN A 355 19.72 9.55 6.75
C ASN A 355 19.82 8.07 7.11
N LEU A 356 19.24 7.64 8.24
CA LEU A 356 19.19 6.24 8.68
C LEU A 356 18.03 5.49 8.02
N TYR A 357 16.98 6.22 7.64
CA TYR A 357 15.76 5.64 7.06
C TYR A 357 15.70 5.79 5.54
N ARG A 358 16.24 6.90 5.01
CA ARG A 358 16.17 7.20 3.58
C ARG A 358 17.03 6.24 2.78
N ALA A 359 16.39 5.50 1.86
CA ALA A 359 17.06 4.52 1.00
C ALA A 359 17.90 3.48 1.76
N ASN A 360 17.53 3.16 3.00
CA ASN A 360 18.18 2.08 3.73
C ASN A 360 17.83 0.72 3.09
N ARG A 361 18.70 -0.24 3.28
CA ARG A 361 18.49 -1.63 2.85
C ARG A 361 18.26 -2.50 4.07
N SER A 362 17.40 -3.49 3.93
CA SER A 362 17.24 -4.49 4.98
C SER A 362 18.54 -5.23 5.22
N HIS A 363 18.83 -5.55 6.48
CA HIS A 363 19.89 -6.48 6.87
C HIS A 363 19.24 -7.70 7.49
N ALA A 364 19.13 -8.76 6.70
CA ALA A 364 18.53 -10.02 7.11
C ALA A 364 19.54 -11.16 6.95
N GLU A 365 19.38 -12.19 7.76
CA GLU A 365 20.21 -13.40 7.77
C GLU A 365 19.50 -14.58 7.09
N VAL A 366 18.18 -14.48 6.95
CA VAL A 366 17.29 -15.50 6.41
C VAL A 366 16.29 -14.84 5.44
N ILE A 367 15.87 -15.57 4.43
CA ILE A 367 14.73 -15.21 3.57
C ILE A 367 13.56 -16.13 3.93
N LEU A 368 12.39 -15.56 4.15
CA LEU A 368 11.11 -16.26 4.16
C LEU A 368 10.44 -16.09 2.80
N ALA A 369 10.29 -17.18 2.06
CA ALA A 369 9.66 -17.16 0.75
C ALA A 369 8.13 -16.97 0.88
N TYR A 370 7.60 -15.89 0.28
CA TYR A 370 6.18 -15.70 0.12
C TYR A 370 5.70 -16.54 -1.08
N PRO A 371 4.72 -17.45 -0.92
CA PRO A 371 4.31 -18.38 -1.96
C PRO A 371 3.38 -17.75 -3.00
N ARG A 372 3.84 -16.70 -3.69
CA ARG A 372 3.04 -15.87 -4.59
C ARG A 372 2.36 -16.67 -5.68
N LYS A 373 3.09 -17.58 -6.34
CA LYS A 373 2.53 -18.45 -7.40
C LYS A 373 1.37 -19.30 -6.90
N ARG A 374 1.52 -19.90 -5.73
CA ARG A 374 0.47 -20.71 -5.10
C ARG A 374 -0.72 -19.87 -4.67
N VAL A 375 -0.46 -18.69 -4.12
CA VAL A 375 -1.51 -17.72 -3.73
C VAL A 375 -2.31 -17.27 -4.95
N HIS A 376 -1.65 -16.94 -6.05
CA HIS A 376 -2.33 -16.60 -7.31
C HIS A 376 -3.15 -17.76 -7.88
N GLN A 377 -2.81 -18.99 -7.55
CA GLN A 377 -3.59 -20.19 -7.89
C GLN A 377 -4.69 -20.55 -6.88
N GLY A 378 -4.88 -19.71 -5.84
CA GLY A 378 -5.91 -19.90 -4.83
C GLY A 378 -5.53 -20.82 -3.66
N ASP A 379 -4.24 -21.13 -3.48
CA ASP A 379 -3.79 -21.92 -2.32
C ASP A 379 -3.66 -21.06 -1.06
N LEU A 380 -4.79 -20.86 -0.38
CA LEU A 380 -4.84 -20.10 0.88
C LEU A 380 -4.19 -20.84 2.04
N ALA A 381 -4.08 -22.16 1.97
CA ALA A 381 -3.38 -22.93 3.00
C ALA A 381 -1.86 -22.61 2.99
N ALA A 382 -1.27 -22.39 1.82
CA ALA A 382 0.11 -21.92 1.73
C ALA A 382 0.29 -20.53 2.36
N LEU A 383 -0.69 -19.64 2.21
CA LEU A 383 -0.69 -18.32 2.81
C LEU A 383 -0.74 -18.39 4.35
N GLU A 384 -1.59 -19.25 4.90
CA GLU A 384 -1.64 -19.45 6.36
C GLU A 384 -0.35 -20.04 6.92
N ARG A 385 0.26 -21.01 6.22
CA ARG A 385 1.57 -21.55 6.60
C ARG A 385 2.66 -20.46 6.57
N PHE A 386 2.64 -19.57 5.57
CA PHE A 386 3.54 -18.42 5.50
C PHE A 386 3.38 -17.51 6.73
N ARG A 387 2.15 -17.18 7.12
CA ARG A 387 1.89 -16.34 8.29
C ARG A 387 2.36 -17.01 9.57
N MET A 388 2.03 -18.28 9.76
CA MET A 388 2.47 -19.03 10.95
C MET A 388 3.99 -19.09 11.06
N LEU A 389 4.68 -19.38 9.95
CA LEU A 389 6.14 -19.43 9.95
C LEU A 389 6.75 -18.05 10.20
N GLY A 390 6.21 -17.01 9.55
CA GLY A 390 6.64 -15.64 9.77
C GLY A 390 6.50 -15.19 11.23
N ARG A 391 5.38 -15.49 11.88
CA ARG A 391 5.17 -15.19 13.31
C ARG A 391 6.18 -15.94 14.20
N LYS A 392 6.44 -17.24 13.92
CA LYS A 392 7.47 -18.00 14.64
C LYS A 392 8.86 -17.37 14.52
N LEU A 393 9.20 -16.81 13.36
CA LEU A 393 10.48 -16.12 13.17
C LEU A 393 10.51 -14.80 13.94
N LEU A 394 9.42 -14.05 13.96
CA LEU A 394 9.30 -12.82 14.74
C LEU A 394 9.40 -13.09 16.25
N ASP A 395 8.71 -14.10 16.77
CA ASP A 395 8.77 -14.50 18.18
C ASP A 395 10.17 -14.93 18.64
N ARG A 396 10.97 -15.43 17.69
CA ARG A 396 12.36 -15.83 17.93
C ARG A 396 13.37 -14.73 17.60
N HIS A 397 12.89 -13.54 17.26
CA HIS A 397 13.70 -12.38 16.89
C HIS A 397 14.70 -12.63 15.75
N ILE A 398 14.35 -13.51 14.82
CA ILE A 398 15.19 -13.80 13.65
C ILE A 398 15.16 -12.60 12.70
N LEU A 399 16.33 -12.18 12.23
CA LEU A 399 16.45 -11.16 11.19
C LEU A 399 16.17 -11.80 9.82
N PHE A 400 15.00 -11.55 9.25
CA PHE A 400 14.61 -12.13 7.97
C PHE A 400 13.95 -11.13 7.04
N ASP A 401 14.14 -11.34 5.75
CA ASP A 401 13.39 -10.69 4.68
C ASP A 401 12.25 -11.58 4.18
N VAL A 402 11.24 -10.98 3.58
CA VAL A 402 10.21 -11.68 2.83
C VAL A 402 10.41 -11.40 1.35
N LEU A 403 10.58 -12.43 0.55
CA LEU A 403 10.63 -12.32 -0.91
C LEU A 403 9.58 -13.23 -1.55
N PRO A 404 8.84 -12.75 -2.58
CA PRO A 404 8.04 -13.64 -3.43
C PRO A 404 8.87 -14.77 -4.02
N ASP A 405 8.28 -15.97 -4.14
CA ASP A 405 8.97 -17.18 -4.59
C ASP A 405 9.50 -17.11 -6.03
N ASP A 406 8.95 -16.22 -6.85
CA ASP A 406 9.41 -15.92 -8.20
C ASP A 406 10.54 -14.87 -8.27
N LEU A 407 10.80 -14.19 -7.16
CA LEU A 407 11.90 -13.21 -7.02
C LEU A 407 13.06 -13.74 -6.18
N LEU A 408 13.04 -15.00 -5.79
CA LEU A 408 14.15 -15.60 -5.06
C LEU A 408 15.42 -15.58 -5.93
N PRO A 409 16.58 -15.29 -5.34
CA PRO A 409 17.83 -15.25 -6.07
C PRO A 409 18.09 -16.56 -6.80
N THR A 410 18.15 -16.52 -8.12
CA THR A 410 18.63 -17.64 -8.94
C THR A 410 20.14 -17.58 -9.00
N GLY A 411 20.83 -18.41 -8.20
CA GLY A 411 22.28 -18.45 -8.15
C GLY A 411 22.86 -17.92 -6.83
N ARG A 412 24.17 -17.80 -6.79
CA ARG A 412 24.96 -17.52 -5.58
C ARG A 412 24.85 -16.08 -5.05
N ASP A 413 23.66 -15.56 -4.82
CA ASP A 413 23.55 -14.34 -4.01
C ASP A 413 23.87 -14.71 -2.55
N LYS A 414 25.17 -14.51 -2.19
CA LYS A 414 25.74 -14.88 -0.89
C LYS A 414 25.20 -14.07 0.29
N ARG A 415 24.31 -13.10 0.05
CA ARG A 415 23.79 -12.23 1.11
C ARG A 415 22.85 -12.96 2.07
N HIS A 416 22.13 -13.98 1.56
CA HIS A 416 21.20 -14.77 2.36
C HIS A 416 21.61 -16.24 2.32
N LYS A 417 22.02 -16.75 3.47
CA LYS A 417 22.51 -18.12 3.59
C LYS A 417 21.41 -19.19 3.62
N THR A 418 20.19 -18.81 3.98
CA THR A 418 19.09 -19.75 4.21
C THR A 418 17.78 -19.17 3.65
N VAL A 419 17.12 -19.95 2.79
CA VAL A 419 15.77 -19.66 2.30
C VAL A 419 14.81 -20.65 2.96
N LEU A 420 13.78 -20.11 3.62
CA LEU A 420 12.72 -20.88 4.25
C LEU A 420 11.48 -20.87 3.37
N THR A 421 10.89 -22.02 3.14
CA THR A 421 9.65 -22.17 2.37
C THR A 421 8.50 -22.63 3.26
N VAL A 422 7.28 -22.43 2.77
CA VAL A 422 6.07 -22.85 3.49
C VAL A 422 5.83 -24.36 3.51
N ASP A 423 6.65 -25.13 2.81
CA ASP A 423 6.55 -26.59 2.77
C ASP A 423 7.17 -27.23 4.02
N GLU A 424 8.05 -26.49 4.71
CA GLU A 424 8.71 -26.89 5.92
C GLU A 424 8.28 -26.03 7.11
N LEU A 425 7.35 -26.52 7.93
CA LEU A 425 6.77 -25.74 9.04
C LEU A 425 7.70 -25.61 10.26
N SER A 426 8.76 -26.36 10.33
CA SER A 426 9.74 -26.31 11.41
C SER A 426 11.17 -26.41 10.84
N PRO A 427 11.56 -25.43 10.01
CA PRO A 427 12.87 -25.48 9.36
C PRO A 427 14.00 -25.38 10.39
N ALA A 428 15.07 -26.14 10.14
CA ALA A 428 16.29 -26.02 10.91
C ALA A 428 16.94 -24.66 10.62
N LEU A 429 17.06 -23.81 11.63
CA LEU A 429 17.75 -22.53 11.49
C LEU A 429 19.25 -22.69 11.74
N PRO A 430 20.09 -21.96 11.02
CA PRO A 430 21.54 -21.92 11.29
C PRO A 430 21.83 -21.52 12.75
N LYS A 431 22.76 -22.20 13.39
CA LYS A 431 23.16 -21.88 14.77
C LYS A 431 23.90 -20.55 14.89
N THR A 432 24.39 -20.01 13.78
CA THR A 432 25.22 -18.80 13.70
C THR A 432 24.44 -17.50 13.64
N LEU A 433 23.10 -17.53 13.64
CA LEU A 433 22.28 -16.32 13.55
C LEU A 433 22.47 -15.40 14.76
N SER A 434 22.19 -14.11 14.57
CA SER A 434 22.09 -13.14 15.66
C SER A 434 21.04 -13.55 16.68
N ARG A 435 21.24 -13.18 17.95
CA ARG A 435 20.35 -13.54 19.06
C ARG A 435 20.00 -12.30 19.88
N PHE A 436 18.78 -12.25 20.33
CA PHE A 436 18.23 -11.15 21.12
C PHE A 436 17.45 -11.76 22.29
N ASP A 437 17.90 -11.52 23.52
CA ASP A 437 17.17 -11.92 24.73
C ASP A 437 16.08 -10.87 25.02
N ALA A 438 15.05 -10.90 24.19
CA ALA A 438 13.96 -9.94 24.21
C ALA A 438 12.61 -10.62 24.46
N PRO A 439 11.65 -9.97 25.11
CA PRO A 439 10.29 -10.48 25.21
C PRO A 439 9.64 -10.60 23.82
N CYS A 440 8.74 -11.57 23.63
CA CYS A 440 8.01 -11.74 22.37
C CYS A 440 7.14 -10.52 21.97
N THR A 441 6.91 -9.59 22.90
CA THR A 441 6.26 -8.29 22.63
C THR A 441 7.20 -7.24 22.02
N VAL A 442 8.49 -7.52 21.91
CA VAL A 442 9.46 -6.67 21.20
C VAL A 442 9.79 -7.30 19.87
N LEU A 443 9.50 -6.62 18.78
CA LEU A 443 9.90 -7.08 17.45
C LEU A 443 11.20 -6.41 17.01
N VAL A 444 12.08 -7.22 16.40
CA VAL A 444 13.42 -6.78 16.00
C VAL A 444 13.53 -6.81 14.48
N SER A 445 14.11 -5.77 13.92
CA SER A 445 14.56 -5.72 12.53
C SER A 445 15.93 -5.05 12.42
N ALA A 446 16.59 -5.19 11.29
CA ALA A 446 17.87 -4.56 11.05
C ALA A 446 17.93 -3.93 9.67
N SER A 447 18.67 -2.83 9.56
CA SER A 447 18.86 -2.13 8.29
C SER A 447 20.29 -1.59 8.14
N ARG A 448 20.63 -1.26 6.90
CA ARG A 448 21.91 -0.60 6.54
C ARG A 448 21.60 0.69 5.80
N PRO A 449 21.91 1.84 6.38
CA PRO A 449 21.81 3.12 5.70
C PRO A 449 22.72 3.14 4.45
N SER A 450 22.22 3.66 3.33
CA SER A 450 22.94 3.63 2.06
C SER A 450 24.19 4.51 2.01
N GLN A 451 24.25 5.54 2.86
CA GLN A 451 25.32 6.55 2.86
C GLN A 451 26.24 6.45 4.07
N ARG A 452 26.11 5.40 4.88
CA ARG A 452 26.88 5.24 6.11
C ARG A 452 27.38 3.82 6.27
N ASN A 453 28.55 3.66 6.86
CA ASN A 453 29.09 2.35 7.20
C ASN A 453 28.64 1.96 8.63
N GLU A 454 27.39 1.62 8.74
CA GLU A 454 26.77 1.22 10.01
C GLU A 454 25.71 0.14 9.79
N LEU A 455 25.36 -0.54 10.86
CA LEU A 455 24.26 -1.49 10.95
C LEU A 455 23.32 -1.02 12.04
N ASP A 456 22.06 -0.82 11.67
CA ASP A 456 21.03 -0.31 12.56
C ASP A 456 20.11 -1.42 13.00
N LEU A 457 19.93 -1.57 14.33
CA LEU A 457 18.95 -2.49 14.91
C LEU A 457 17.75 -1.70 15.42
N HIS A 458 16.58 -2.07 14.97
CA HIS A 458 15.33 -1.44 15.34
C HIS A 458 14.56 -2.35 16.29
N PHE A 459 14.24 -1.84 17.48
CA PHE A 459 13.44 -2.52 18.49
C PHE A 459 12.10 -1.79 18.63
N VAL A 460 11.00 -2.48 18.35
CA VAL A 460 9.64 -1.95 18.52
C VAL A 460 8.95 -2.72 19.63
N ASN A 461 8.62 -2.05 20.70
CA ASN A 461 7.95 -2.61 21.87
C ASN A 461 6.44 -2.41 21.75
N TYR A 462 5.71 -3.51 21.71
CA TYR A 462 4.24 -3.53 21.66
C TYR A 462 3.61 -3.74 23.03
N ASN A 463 4.42 -3.96 24.08
CA ASN A 463 3.93 -4.21 25.42
C ASN A 463 3.17 -3.00 25.98
N ARG A 464 2.00 -3.26 26.51
CA ARG A 464 1.09 -2.22 27.00
C ARG A 464 0.03 -2.79 27.94
N THR A 465 -0.59 -1.93 28.71
CA THR A 465 -1.86 -2.24 29.33
C THR A 465 -2.95 -2.28 28.28
N GLU A 466 -3.59 -3.41 28.09
CA GLU A 466 -4.68 -3.53 27.11
C GLU A 466 -5.92 -2.78 27.58
N PRO A 467 -6.59 -2.04 26.69
CA PRO A 467 -7.91 -1.48 27.00
C PRO A 467 -8.94 -2.59 27.22
N PRO A 468 -10.06 -2.30 27.88
CA PRO A 468 -11.16 -3.25 28.02
C PRO A 468 -11.61 -3.79 26.65
N LYS A 469 -12.00 -5.05 26.61
CA LYS A 469 -12.58 -5.64 25.39
C LYS A 469 -13.87 -4.91 25.02
N GLY A 470 -14.14 -4.82 23.72
CA GLY A 470 -15.41 -4.31 23.21
C GLY A 470 -16.59 -5.23 23.57
N ALA A 471 -17.80 -4.77 23.34
CA ALA A 471 -19.02 -5.56 23.56
C ALA A 471 -19.06 -6.87 22.74
N ASP A 472 -18.33 -6.93 21.63
CA ASP A 472 -18.15 -8.11 20.78
C ASP A 472 -17.04 -9.08 21.28
N GLY A 473 -16.48 -8.81 22.48
CA GLY A 473 -15.41 -9.60 23.08
C GLY A 473 -14.04 -9.44 22.41
N LYS A 474 -13.93 -8.61 21.38
CA LYS A 474 -12.67 -8.37 20.66
C LYS A 474 -11.83 -7.30 21.36
N PRO A 475 -10.50 -7.30 21.14
CA PRO A 475 -9.64 -6.26 21.63
C PRO A 475 -10.11 -4.87 21.17
N SER A 476 -10.27 -3.95 22.11
CA SER A 476 -10.59 -2.57 21.81
C SER A 476 -9.36 -1.83 21.31
N ALA A 477 -9.55 -0.95 20.34
CA ALA A 477 -8.51 -0.01 19.93
C ALA A 477 -8.24 1.07 21.02
N GLY A 478 -9.15 1.26 21.96
CA GLY A 478 -9.05 2.28 23.01
C GLY A 478 -9.42 3.68 22.53
N SER A 479 -9.22 4.67 23.42
CA SER A 479 -9.56 6.08 23.20
C SER A 479 -8.33 6.93 22.84
N GLY A 480 -7.64 6.58 21.77
CA GLY A 480 -6.48 7.33 21.31
C GLY A 480 -5.26 7.16 22.23
N ILE A 481 -4.43 8.20 22.30
CA ILE A 481 -3.15 8.19 23.02
C ILE A 481 -3.32 7.94 24.52
N ARG A 482 -4.46 8.27 25.09
CA ARG A 482 -4.75 8.11 26.53
C ARG A 482 -4.78 6.65 26.95
N ASP A 483 -5.22 5.76 26.04
CA ASP A 483 -5.28 4.33 26.29
C ASP A 483 -4.05 3.60 25.71
N GLU A 484 -3.17 4.33 25.03
CA GLU A 484 -1.86 3.83 24.66
C GLU A 484 -0.92 3.91 25.88
N LYS A 485 -1.04 2.95 26.78
CA LYS A 485 -0.27 2.84 28.03
C LYS A 485 0.88 1.85 27.86
N PRO A 486 1.99 2.24 27.19
CA PRO A 486 3.09 1.33 26.96
C PRO A 486 3.79 0.97 28.26
N ILE A 487 4.06 -0.32 28.41
CA ILE A 487 4.91 -0.86 29.47
C ILE A 487 6.33 -0.93 28.89
N PRO A 488 7.32 -0.25 29.48
CA PRO A 488 8.68 -0.24 28.94
C PRO A 488 9.24 -1.65 28.73
N ALA A 489 9.99 -1.85 27.67
CA ALA A 489 10.77 -3.06 27.46
C ALA A 489 11.87 -3.14 28.52
N PRO A 490 12.21 -4.34 29.03
CA PRO A 490 13.36 -4.52 29.90
C PRO A 490 14.67 -4.28 29.14
N GLU A 491 15.79 -4.37 29.84
CA GLU A 491 17.10 -4.52 29.22
C GLU A 491 17.09 -5.74 28.28
N ILE A 492 17.67 -5.59 27.09
CA ILE A 492 17.78 -6.65 26.09
C ILE A 492 19.25 -6.94 25.85
N VAL A 493 19.66 -8.19 26.06
CA VAL A 493 20.99 -8.63 25.69
C VAL A 493 21.02 -8.97 24.21
N VAL A 494 21.89 -8.29 23.48
CA VAL A 494 22.11 -8.47 22.03
C VAL A 494 23.39 -9.26 21.83
N ASP A 495 23.32 -10.32 21.01
CA ASP A 495 24.46 -11.08 20.50
C ASP A 495 24.39 -11.06 18.96
N LEU A 496 25.01 -10.04 18.36
CA LEU A 496 24.89 -9.70 16.94
C LEU A 496 26.03 -10.31 16.12
N LEU A 497 25.67 -11.05 15.08
CA LEU A 497 26.63 -11.50 14.07
C LEU A 497 27.00 -10.33 13.15
N LEU A 498 28.29 -10.03 13.08
CA LEU A 498 28.78 -8.98 12.20
C LEU A 498 29.02 -9.49 10.77
N PRO A 499 28.92 -8.60 9.77
CA PRO A 499 29.42 -8.90 8.43
C PRO A 499 30.89 -9.29 8.45
N PRO A 500 31.33 -10.20 7.59
CA PRO A 500 32.74 -10.63 7.52
C PRO A 500 33.70 -9.42 7.41
N GLY A 501 34.69 -9.37 8.28
CA GLY A 501 35.68 -8.31 8.30
C GLY A 501 35.25 -6.98 8.94
N ALA A 502 34.00 -6.86 9.38
CA ALA A 502 33.53 -5.64 10.02
C ALA A 502 34.21 -5.41 11.38
N ARG A 503 34.63 -4.17 11.62
CA ARG A 503 35.17 -3.71 12.91
C ARG A 503 34.28 -2.63 13.48
N VAL A 504 33.83 -2.83 14.71
CA VAL A 504 32.96 -1.87 15.40
C VAL A 504 33.80 -0.71 15.92
N LYS A 505 33.35 0.50 15.62
CA LYS A 505 33.88 1.76 16.13
C LYS A 505 33.17 2.19 17.39
N GLU A 506 31.85 2.17 17.36
CA GLU A 506 31.00 2.68 18.44
C GLU A 506 29.61 2.05 18.33
N ILE A 507 28.92 1.92 19.45
CA ILE A 507 27.51 1.53 19.51
C ILE A 507 26.76 2.61 20.27
N GLU A 508 25.71 3.15 19.66
CA GLU A 508 24.86 4.19 20.21
C GLU A 508 23.40 3.76 20.17
N ILE A 509 22.65 4.01 21.24
CA ILE A 509 21.19 3.87 21.27
C ILE A 509 20.52 5.24 21.26
N ILE A 510 19.52 5.41 20.42
CA ILE A 510 18.68 6.60 20.32
C ILE A 510 17.21 6.21 20.37
N THR A 511 16.39 7.05 21.00
CA THR A 511 14.94 6.86 21.15
C THR A 511 14.19 8.17 20.92
N PRO A 512 12.90 8.14 20.49
CA PRO A 512 12.12 9.36 20.34
C PRO A 512 11.84 10.09 21.66
N GLU A 513 11.93 9.39 22.79
CA GLU A 513 11.63 9.93 24.13
C GLU A 513 12.81 10.66 24.78
N VAL A 514 14.03 10.49 24.23
CA VAL A 514 15.25 11.10 24.79
C VAL A 514 15.98 11.86 23.69
N ASP A 515 16.38 13.11 23.98
CA ASP A 515 16.96 14.00 22.97
C ASP A 515 18.41 13.63 22.55
N HIS A 516 19.11 12.89 23.38
CA HIS A 516 20.51 12.53 23.16
C HIS A 516 20.69 11.01 23.10
N GLY A 517 21.59 10.57 22.21
CA GLY A 517 22.00 9.18 22.17
C GLY A 517 22.86 8.80 23.38
N THR A 518 22.85 7.52 23.69
CA THR A 518 23.68 6.93 24.74
C THR A 518 24.64 5.93 24.13
N THR A 519 25.94 6.10 24.37
CA THR A 519 26.98 5.13 23.98
C THR A 519 26.89 3.89 24.84
N LEU A 520 26.86 2.72 24.21
CA LEU A 520 26.77 1.43 24.87
C LEU A 520 28.16 0.77 24.98
N LYS A 521 28.42 0.12 26.13
CA LYS A 521 29.57 -0.76 26.30
C LYS A 521 29.32 -2.09 25.59
N TRP A 522 30.31 -2.61 24.92
CA TRP A 522 30.21 -3.85 24.16
C TRP A 522 31.46 -4.71 24.29
N LYS A 523 31.31 -6.00 23.98
CA LYS A 523 32.41 -6.98 23.91
C LYS A 523 32.38 -7.63 22.53
N MET A 524 33.52 -7.96 21.99
CA MET A 524 33.64 -8.65 20.70
C MET A 524 34.31 -10.00 20.89
N ALA A 525 33.73 -11.04 20.29
CA ALA A 525 34.31 -12.38 20.22
C ALA A 525 33.83 -13.07 18.92
N GLU A 526 34.77 -13.72 18.24
CA GLU A 526 34.49 -14.60 17.08
C GLU A 526 33.59 -13.97 15.99
N GLY A 527 33.80 -12.70 15.65
CA GLY A 527 33.00 -12.00 14.63
C GLY A 527 31.60 -11.59 15.11
N ARG A 528 31.35 -11.63 16.41
CA ARG A 528 30.11 -11.25 17.07
C ARG A 528 30.36 -10.13 18.07
N ILE A 529 29.35 -9.33 18.30
CA ILE A 529 29.37 -8.33 19.39
C ILE A 529 28.24 -8.59 20.36
N GLN A 530 28.54 -8.41 21.63
CA GLN A 530 27.56 -8.52 22.72
C GLN A 530 27.47 -7.23 23.50
N PHE A 531 26.25 -6.76 23.72
CA PHE A 531 25.96 -5.57 24.49
C PHE A 531 24.53 -5.61 25.06
N PRO A 532 24.28 -5.00 26.21
CA PRO A 532 22.95 -4.76 26.72
C PRO A 532 22.37 -3.46 26.15
N THR A 533 21.08 -3.42 25.87
CA THR A 533 20.35 -2.16 25.65
C THR A 533 19.72 -1.71 26.96
N PRO A 534 19.66 -0.42 27.27
CA PRO A 534 18.83 0.04 28.37
C PRO A 534 17.34 -0.18 28.09
N SER A 535 16.52 -0.12 29.14
CA SER A 535 15.06 -0.10 29.02
C SER A 535 14.60 1.07 28.14
N PHE A 536 13.59 0.86 27.28
CA PHE A 536 13.01 1.87 26.40
C PHE A 536 11.48 1.72 26.34
N LYS A 537 10.80 2.81 25.99
CA LYS A 537 9.34 2.85 26.06
C LYS A 537 8.64 2.12 24.90
N VAL A 538 8.82 2.60 23.68
CA VAL A 538 8.16 2.04 22.49
C VAL A 538 9.15 1.75 21.37
N TYR A 539 10.07 2.64 21.09
CA TYR A 539 11.01 2.50 20.00
C TYR A 539 12.44 2.81 20.43
N ALA A 540 13.33 1.91 20.07
CA ALA A 540 14.75 2.13 20.19
C ALA A 540 15.47 1.78 18.89
N LEU A 541 16.41 2.62 18.50
CA LEU A 541 17.31 2.39 17.38
C LEU A 541 18.72 2.29 17.92
N VAL A 542 19.35 1.12 17.76
CA VAL A 542 20.75 0.89 18.10
C VAL A 542 21.58 0.95 16.85
N ARG A 543 22.49 1.90 16.80
CA ARG A 543 23.43 2.13 15.71
C ARG A 543 24.74 1.47 16.02
N VAL A 544 25.17 0.54 15.18
CA VAL A 544 26.48 -0.11 15.25
C VAL A 544 27.36 0.52 14.18
N LEU A 545 28.11 1.53 14.55
CA LEU A 545 29.01 2.24 13.64
C LEU A 545 30.24 1.37 13.37
N LEU A 546 30.60 1.24 12.10
CA LEU A 546 31.72 0.42 11.66
C LEU A 546 32.89 1.30 11.18
N HIS A 547 34.10 0.79 11.35
CA HIS A 547 35.26 1.40 10.71
C HIS A 547 35.19 1.25 9.19
N PRO A 548 35.75 2.18 8.41
CA PRO A 548 35.86 2.07 6.95
C PRO A 548 36.51 0.78 6.49
#